data_7865baa178189775d38859ec9408cae5
#
_entry.id   7865baa178189775d38859ec9408cae5
#
_cell.length_a   1.000
_cell.length_b   1.000
_cell.length_c   1.000
_cell.angle_alpha   90.00
_cell.angle_beta   90.00
_cell.angle_gamma   90.00
#
_symmetry.space_group_name_H-M   'P 1'
#
loop_
_entity.id
_entity.type
_entity.pdbx_description
1 polymer ?
#
loop_
_entity_poly.entity_id
_entity_poly.type
_entity_poly.pdbx_seq_one_letter_code
_entity_poly.pdbx_strand_id
1 'polypeptide(L)'
;MGINQTYAVFGLGRYGRSVAKQLAENGAEVVAVDNREAVVNAAISEIPYCKCADVTDPEVLRQIGIANIDVAIVTMANHLEASVMATMLCKELGVKTVIAKCSTEINCKILTKVGADRVVFPESESGIRLAKNLLSSGFMDIIELSQDVSMVEMEVKQQWIGKNLIELNLRKKYSINVVAIIEGKNVNTNIDPEVPLTQDMRLIVIANRAKLNKLK
;
A
#
# COMPACT_ATOMS: atom_id res chain seq x y z
N MET A 1 2.71 -9.72 -17.99
CA MET A 1 1.27 -9.44 -18.20
C MET A 1 1.15 -7.93 -18.19
N GLY A 2 0.78 -7.31 -19.31
CA GLY A 2 0.52 -5.88 -19.34
C GLY A 2 -0.69 -5.55 -18.44
N ILE A 3 -0.56 -4.50 -17.65
CA ILE A 3 -1.69 -3.97 -16.87
C ILE A 3 -2.61 -3.32 -17.91
N ASN A 4 -3.68 -4.00 -18.29
CA ASN A 4 -4.66 -3.55 -19.30
C ASN A 4 -5.67 -2.54 -18.73
N GLN A 5 -5.33 -1.83 -17.64
CA GLN A 5 -6.20 -0.84 -17.01
C GLN A 5 -5.65 0.56 -17.23
N THR A 6 -6.56 1.50 -17.42
CA THR A 6 -6.28 2.92 -17.55
C THR A 6 -6.60 3.64 -16.23
N TYR A 7 -5.75 4.59 -15.87
CA TYR A 7 -5.83 5.28 -14.59
C TYR A 7 -5.93 6.79 -14.76
N ALA A 8 -6.73 7.45 -13.92
CA ALA A 8 -6.66 8.88 -13.71
C ALA A 8 -6.28 9.20 -12.26
N VAL A 9 -5.34 10.11 -12.04
CA VAL A 9 -4.94 10.55 -10.71
C VAL A 9 -5.20 12.04 -10.59
N PHE A 10 -6.07 12.43 -9.67
CA PHE A 10 -6.50 13.81 -9.41
C PHE A 10 -5.88 14.35 -8.12
N GLY A 11 -5.08 15.41 -8.28
CA GLY A 11 -4.23 15.97 -7.25
C GLY A 11 -2.84 15.35 -7.25
N LEU A 12 -1.81 16.15 -7.57
CA LEU A 12 -0.41 15.73 -7.63
C LEU A 12 0.38 16.19 -6.41
N GLY A 13 -0.26 16.17 -5.24
CA GLY A 13 0.42 16.27 -3.97
C GLY A 13 1.35 15.07 -3.74
N ARG A 14 2.02 15.01 -2.57
CA ARG A 14 2.97 13.91 -2.26
C ARG A 14 2.42 12.52 -2.54
N TYR A 15 1.20 12.23 -2.08
CA TYR A 15 0.58 10.92 -2.25
C TYR A 15 0.20 10.64 -3.71
N GLY A 16 -0.54 11.55 -4.35
CA GLY A 16 -1.00 11.37 -5.73
C GLY A 16 0.16 11.27 -6.73
N ARG A 17 1.20 12.11 -6.57
CA ARG A 17 2.41 12.02 -7.39
C ARG A 17 3.11 10.66 -7.23
N SER A 18 3.25 10.17 -6.00
CA SER A 18 3.85 8.83 -5.77
C SER A 18 3.05 7.71 -6.42
N VAL A 19 1.71 7.77 -6.33
CA VAL A 19 0.84 6.77 -6.97
C VAL A 19 0.95 6.84 -8.48
N ALA A 20 0.81 8.04 -9.08
CA ALA A 20 0.86 8.21 -10.53
C ALA A 20 2.23 7.80 -11.11
N LYS A 21 3.32 8.20 -10.45
CA LYS A 21 4.67 7.82 -10.84
C LYS A 21 4.85 6.29 -10.81
N GLN A 22 4.46 5.63 -9.73
CA GLN A 22 4.64 4.18 -9.60
C GLN A 22 3.80 3.40 -10.62
N LEU A 23 2.58 3.88 -10.94
CA LEU A 23 1.76 3.31 -12.01
C LEU A 23 2.44 3.45 -13.38
N ALA A 24 2.94 4.64 -13.70
CA ALA A 24 3.63 4.90 -14.97
C ALA A 24 4.94 4.09 -15.11
N GLU A 25 5.75 3.99 -14.07
CA GLU A 25 6.98 3.19 -14.04
C GLU A 25 6.72 1.69 -14.26
N ASN A 26 5.53 1.20 -13.87
CA ASN A 26 5.11 -0.18 -14.12
C ASN A 26 4.37 -0.36 -15.47
N GLY A 27 4.39 0.66 -16.34
CA GLY A 27 3.85 0.57 -17.69
C GLY A 27 2.33 0.72 -17.79
N ALA A 28 1.66 1.24 -16.75
CA ALA A 28 0.24 1.54 -16.80
C ALA A 28 -0.01 2.86 -17.57
N GLU A 29 -1.13 2.94 -18.26
CA GLU A 29 -1.59 4.20 -18.86
C GLU A 29 -2.20 5.08 -17.76
N VAL A 30 -1.55 6.23 -17.48
CA VAL A 30 -1.93 7.14 -16.41
C VAL A 30 -2.11 8.55 -16.93
N VAL A 31 -3.27 9.15 -16.65
CA VAL A 31 -3.52 10.58 -16.81
C VAL A 31 -3.49 11.22 -15.42
N ALA A 32 -2.59 12.15 -15.20
CA ALA A 32 -2.42 12.84 -13.92
C ALA A 32 -2.84 14.31 -14.05
N VAL A 33 -3.68 14.79 -13.12
CA VAL A 33 -4.27 16.13 -13.20
C VAL A 33 -4.11 16.86 -11.87
N ASP A 34 -3.64 18.10 -11.93
CA ASP A 34 -3.64 19.05 -10.81
C ASP A 34 -4.03 20.44 -11.34
N ASN A 35 -4.68 21.25 -10.54
CA ASN A 35 -5.08 22.60 -10.95
C ASN A 35 -3.96 23.66 -10.81
N ARG A 36 -2.80 23.26 -10.31
CA ARG A 36 -1.63 24.12 -10.12
C ARG A 36 -0.56 23.82 -11.16
N GLU A 37 -0.31 24.76 -12.04
CA GLU A 37 0.66 24.62 -13.13
C GLU A 37 2.07 24.25 -12.64
N ALA A 38 2.53 24.88 -11.55
CA ALA A 38 3.85 24.58 -10.97
C ALA A 38 3.98 23.11 -10.51
N VAL A 39 2.89 22.49 -10.03
CA VAL A 39 2.86 21.10 -9.58
C VAL A 39 2.89 20.16 -10.79
N VAL A 40 2.14 20.49 -11.84
CA VAL A 40 2.14 19.73 -13.09
C VAL A 40 3.51 19.77 -13.75
N ASN A 41 4.12 20.96 -13.88
CA ASN A 41 5.45 21.12 -14.46
C ASN A 41 6.54 20.34 -13.71
N ALA A 42 6.42 20.24 -12.38
CA ALA A 42 7.35 19.44 -11.58
C ALA A 42 7.12 17.91 -11.72
N ALA A 43 5.96 17.48 -12.18
CA ALA A 43 5.61 16.07 -12.32
C ALA A 43 5.85 15.50 -13.73
N ILE A 44 5.87 16.35 -14.76
CA ILE A 44 5.87 15.94 -16.18
C ILE A 44 7.10 15.12 -16.58
N SER A 45 8.22 15.28 -15.87
CA SER A 45 9.44 14.48 -16.11
C SER A 45 9.32 13.03 -15.62
N GLU A 46 8.37 12.76 -14.72
CA GLU A 46 8.18 11.43 -14.11
C GLU A 46 6.89 10.75 -14.57
N ILE A 47 5.90 11.55 -15.00
CA ILE A 47 4.57 11.07 -15.41
C ILE A 47 4.29 11.64 -16.80
N PRO A 48 4.28 10.80 -17.86
CA PRO A 48 4.22 11.27 -19.25
C PRO A 48 2.97 12.10 -19.61
N TYR A 49 1.83 11.78 -18.99
CA TYR A 49 0.55 12.44 -19.30
C TYR A 49 0.05 13.24 -18.10
N CYS A 50 0.62 14.44 -17.90
CA CYS A 50 0.16 15.40 -16.91
C CYS A 50 -0.64 16.52 -17.55
N LYS A 51 -1.71 16.97 -16.90
CA LYS A 51 -2.57 18.06 -17.36
C LYS A 51 -2.86 19.03 -16.22
N CYS A 52 -2.74 20.34 -16.51
CA CYS A 52 -3.20 21.39 -15.60
C CYS A 52 -4.67 21.67 -15.90
N ALA A 53 -5.56 21.30 -14.96
CA ALA A 53 -7.00 21.46 -15.15
C ALA A 53 -7.75 21.35 -13.81
N ASP A 54 -8.98 21.87 -13.77
CA ASP A 54 -9.89 21.71 -12.64
C ASP A 54 -10.80 20.51 -12.84
N VAL A 55 -10.61 19.47 -12.03
CA VAL A 55 -11.38 18.22 -12.09
C VAL A 55 -12.76 18.30 -11.43
N THR A 56 -13.14 19.44 -10.90
CA THR A 56 -14.50 19.71 -10.44
C THR A 56 -15.42 20.20 -11.56
N ASP A 57 -14.85 20.50 -12.74
CA ASP A 57 -15.61 20.84 -13.94
C ASP A 57 -15.90 19.57 -14.76
N PRO A 58 -17.18 19.22 -14.98
CA PRO A 58 -17.56 18.03 -15.75
C PRO A 58 -17.11 18.08 -17.21
N GLU A 59 -17.01 19.28 -17.82
CA GLU A 59 -16.54 19.41 -19.21
C GLU A 59 -15.04 19.08 -19.30
N VAL A 60 -14.25 19.49 -18.33
CA VAL A 60 -12.83 19.12 -18.21
C VAL A 60 -12.68 17.60 -18.13
N LEU A 61 -13.47 16.94 -17.30
CA LEU A 61 -13.44 15.48 -17.17
C LEU A 61 -13.79 14.77 -18.48
N ARG A 62 -14.79 15.26 -19.23
CA ARG A 62 -15.12 14.73 -20.55
C ARG A 62 -13.98 14.90 -21.56
N GLN A 63 -13.34 16.08 -21.57
CA GLN A 63 -12.20 16.37 -22.44
C GLN A 63 -10.95 15.52 -22.15
N ILE A 64 -10.76 15.10 -20.91
CA ILE A 64 -9.69 14.15 -20.55
C ILE A 64 -10.05 12.70 -20.91
N GLY A 65 -11.29 12.46 -21.34
CA GLY A 65 -11.75 11.13 -21.72
C GLY A 65 -12.04 10.23 -20.50
N ILE A 66 -12.55 10.81 -19.40
CA ILE A 66 -12.76 10.09 -18.13
C ILE A 66 -13.61 8.83 -18.27
N ALA A 67 -14.54 8.81 -19.21
CA ALA A 67 -15.41 7.65 -19.49
C ALA A 67 -14.63 6.40 -19.97
N ASN A 68 -13.40 6.57 -20.44
CA ASN A 68 -12.52 5.48 -20.88
C ASN A 68 -11.53 5.06 -19.77
N ILE A 69 -11.61 5.67 -18.60
CA ILE A 69 -10.74 5.37 -17.46
C ILE A 69 -11.38 4.26 -16.61
N ASP A 70 -10.60 3.22 -16.32
CA ASP A 70 -11.05 2.13 -15.46
C ASP A 70 -11.03 2.50 -13.99
N VAL A 71 -9.98 3.23 -13.57
CA VAL A 71 -9.76 3.57 -12.15
C VAL A 71 -9.42 5.05 -12.00
N ALA A 72 -10.23 5.80 -11.27
CA ALA A 72 -9.94 7.17 -10.86
C ALA A 72 -9.47 7.21 -9.40
N ILE A 73 -8.38 7.95 -9.14
CA ILE A 73 -7.78 8.08 -7.82
C ILE A 73 -7.80 9.55 -7.42
N VAL A 74 -8.68 9.91 -6.49
CA VAL A 74 -8.90 11.28 -6.02
C VAL A 74 -8.05 11.52 -4.77
N THR A 75 -7.04 12.39 -4.85
CA THR A 75 -6.06 12.58 -3.76
C THR A 75 -6.01 13.99 -3.18
N MET A 76 -7.05 14.79 -3.42
CA MET A 76 -7.18 16.18 -2.95
C MET A 76 -7.70 16.27 -1.51
N ALA A 77 -7.20 15.44 -0.60
CA ALA A 77 -7.75 15.21 0.74
C ALA A 77 -7.88 16.47 1.63
N ASN A 78 -7.11 17.53 1.35
CA ASN A 78 -7.21 18.82 2.05
C ASN A 78 -8.34 19.73 1.51
N HIS A 79 -8.96 19.35 0.41
CA HIS A 79 -10.05 20.07 -0.25
C HIS A 79 -11.23 19.10 -0.39
N LEU A 80 -12.00 18.95 0.72
CA LEU A 80 -13.10 17.97 0.77
C LEU A 80 -14.14 18.22 -0.30
N GLU A 81 -14.52 19.49 -0.52
CA GLU A 81 -15.49 19.85 -1.56
C GLU A 81 -15.06 19.37 -2.94
N ALA A 82 -13.81 19.68 -3.35
CA ALA A 82 -13.26 19.23 -4.62
C ALA A 82 -13.17 17.69 -4.70
N SER A 83 -12.82 17.01 -3.59
CA SER A 83 -12.77 15.55 -3.54
C SER A 83 -14.16 14.92 -3.70
N VAL A 84 -15.18 15.51 -3.08
CA VAL A 84 -16.58 15.08 -3.21
C VAL A 84 -17.07 15.28 -4.64
N MET A 85 -16.86 16.48 -5.22
CA MET A 85 -17.25 16.79 -6.59
C MET A 85 -16.59 15.84 -7.60
N ALA A 86 -15.27 15.70 -7.54
CA ALA A 86 -14.54 14.82 -8.45
C ALA A 86 -14.97 13.35 -8.31
N THR A 87 -15.20 12.87 -7.08
CA THR A 87 -15.68 11.50 -6.82
C THR A 87 -17.04 11.27 -7.47
N MET A 88 -17.99 12.18 -7.24
CA MET A 88 -19.35 12.10 -7.77
C MET A 88 -19.35 12.14 -9.29
N LEU A 89 -18.66 13.11 -9.88
CA LEU A 89 -18.55 13.26 -11.34
C LEU A 89 -17.92 12.03 -12.00
N CYS A 90 -16.88 11.44 -11.42
CA CYS A 90 -16.29 10.20 -11.92
C CYS A 90 -17.32 9.06 -11.98
N LYS A 91 -18.12 8.89 -10.92
CA LYS A 91 -19.17 7.86 -10.89
C LYS A 91 -20.28 8.15 -11.92
N GLU A 92 -20.73 9.38 -12.01
CA GLU A 92 -21.75 9.80 -13.01
C GLU A 92 -21.28 9.62 -14.46
N LEU A 93 -19.98 9.86 -14.72
CA LEU A 93 -19.38 9.70 -16.03
C LEU A 93 -18.93 8.25 -16.35
N GLY A 94 -19.23 7.30 -15.47
CA GLY A 94 -19.12 5.87 -15.74
C GLY A 94 -17.77 5.22 -15.35
N VAL A 95 -16.92 5.89 -14.57
CA VAL A 95 -15.70 5.27 -14.06
C VAL A 95 -16.04 4.07 -13.18
N LYS A 96 -15.46 2.91 -13.51
CA LYS A 96 -15.79 1.64 -12.85
C LYS A 96 -15.38 1.66 -11.37
N THR A 97 -14.17 2.15 -11.09
CA THR A 97 -13.62 2.16 -9.73
C THR A 97 -13.11 3.55 -9.37
N VAL A 98 -13.63 4.12 -8.30
CA VAL A 98 -13.17 5.40 -7.74
C VAL A 98 -12.56 5.18 -6.37
N ILE A 99 -11.28 5.50 -6.24
CA ILE A 99 -10.53 5.43 -4.98
C ILE A 99 -10.31 6.85 -4.49
N ALA A 100 -10.77 7.18 -3.28
CA ALA A 100 -10.61 8.52 -2.73
C ALA A 100 -9.71 8.52 -1.49
N LYS A 101 -8.76 9.47 -1.43
CA LYS A 101 -7.96 9.71 -0.23
C LYS A 101 -8.71 10.63 0.71
N CYS A 102 -8.82 10.27 1.98
CA CYS A 102 -9.32 11.13 3.04
C CYS A 102 -8.21 11.60 4.00
N SER A 103 -8.48 12.63 4.79
CA SER A 103 -7.58 13.19 5.81
C SER A 103 -8.15 13.09 7.23
N THR A 104 -9.43 12.74 7.37
CA THR A 104 -10.10 12.52 8.65
C THR A 104 -11.13 11.39 8.52
N GLU A 105 -11.48 10.74 9.64
CA GLU A 105 -12.48 9.67 9.64
C GLU A 105 -13.85 10.13 9.11
N ILE A 106 -14.24 11.39 9.38
CA ILE A 106 -15.51 11.92 8.89
C ILE A 106 -15.46 12.12 7.37
N ASN A 107 -14.35 12.60 6.83
CA ASN A 107 -14.18 12.74 5.38
C ASN A 107 -14.20 11.37 4.69
N CYS A 108 -13.64 10.34 5.31
CA CYS A 108 -13.71 8.97 4.78
C CYS A 108 -15.16 8.49 4.68
N LYS A 109 -15.97 8.73 5.72
CA LYS A 109 -17.40 8.39 5.71
C LYS A 109 -18.19 9.16 4.64
N ILE A 110 -17.87 10.46 4.45
CA ILE A 110 -18.51 11.28 3.42
C ILE A 110 -18.17 10.73 2.03
N LEU A 111 -16.90 10.53 1.72
CA LEU A 111 -16.46 10.05 0.40
C LEU A 111 -17.02 8.67 0.06
N THR A 112 -17.13 7.78 1.05
CA THR A 112 -17.82 6.49 0.88
C THR A 112 -19.30 6.68 0.52
N LYS A 113 -20.00 7.60 1.21
CA LYS A 113 -21.42 7.89 0.93
C LYS A 113 -21.65 8.56 -0.42
N VAL A 114 -20.70 9.33 -0.90
CA VAL A 114 -20.75 9.99 -2.21
C VAL A 114 -20.51 9.02 -3.37
N GLY A 115 -20.00 7.82 -3.10
CA GLY A 115 -19.84 6.77 -4.11
C GLY A 115 -18.40 6.35 -4.39
N ALA A 116 -17.43 6.72 -3.55
CA ALA A 116 -16.10 6.12 -3.65
C ALA A 116 -16.19 4.61 -3.36
N ASP A 117 -15.68 3.78 -4.28
CA ASP A 117 -15.66 2.32 -4.13
C ASP A 117 -14.64 1.90 -3.06
N ARG A 118 -13.59 2.69 -2.90
CA ARG A 118 -12.59 2.52 -1.85
C ARG A 118 -12.13 3.87 -1.32
N VAL A 119 -12.00 3.97 -0.01
CA VAL A 119 -11.42 5.14 0.65
C VAL A 119 -10.14 4.73 1.35
N VAL A 120 -9.08 5.54 1.23
CA VAL A 120 -7.77 5.31 1.85
C VAL A 120 -7.41 6.46 2.76
N PHE A 121 -6.83 6.14 3.92
CA PHE A 121 -6.32 7.11 4.88
C PHE A 121 -4.85 6.80 5.20
N PRO A 122 -3.92 7.09 4.27
CA PRO A 122 -2.54 6.63 4.35
C PRO A 122 -1.80 7.06 5.61
N GLU A 123 -2.04 8.28 6.09
CA GLU A 123 -1.40 8.80 7.29
C GLU A 123 -1.79 7.99 8.54
N SER A 124 -3.06 7.66 8.70
CA SER A 124 -3.56 6.83 9.80
C SER A 124 -3.06 5.40 9.69
N GLU A 125 -3.20 4.79 8.51
CA GLU A 125 -2.76 3.42 8.26
C GLU A 125 -1.26 3.24 8.51
N SER A 126 -0.45 4.18 8.01
CA SER A 126 1.00 4.17 8.19
C SER A 126 1.40 4.42 9.66
N GLY A 127 0.72 5.36 10.34
CA GLY A 127 0.95 5.65 11.75
C GLY A 127 0.63 4.45 12.65
N ILE A 128 -0.52 3.81 12.42
CA ILE A 128 -0.91 2.59 13.15
C ILE A 128 0.11 1.47 12.93
N ARG A 129 0.55 1.26 11.68
CA ARG A 129 1.57 0.25 11.36
C ARG A 129 2.89 0.53 12.07
N LEU A 130 3.38 1.78 12.02
CA LEU A 130 4.60 2.17 12.72
C LEU A 130 4.48 1.94 14.23
N ALA A 131 3.36 2.35 14.85
CA ALA A 131 3.15 2.15 16.28
C ALA A 131 3.14 0.66 16.65
N LYS A 132 2.49 -0.19 15.85
CA LYS A 132 2.51 -1.64 16.04
C LYS A 132 3.92 -2.21 15.94
N ASN A 133 4.72 -1.77 14.98
CA ASN A 133 6.10 -2.22 14.83
C ASN A 133 6.97 -1.80 16.03
N LEU A 134 6.84 -0.55 16.50
CA LEU A 134 7.56 -0.05 17.67
C LEU A 134 7.20 -0.77 18.97
N LEU A 135 5.94 -1.16 19.13
CA LEU A 135 5.46 -1.91 20.31
C LEU A 135 5.84 -3.40 20.26
N SER A 136 6.28 -3.89 19.11
CA SER A 136 6.61 -5.29 18.89
C SER A 136 8.09 -5.54 19.15
N SER A 137 8.46 -5.66 20.44
CA SER A 137 9.83 -6.02 20.80
C SER A 137 10.23 -7.38 20.20
N GLY A 138 11.30 -7.40 19.41
CA GLY A 138 11.83 -8.61 18.74
C GLY A 138 11.27 -8.91 17.37
N PHE A 139 10.39 -8.04 16.83
CA PHE A 139 9.92 -8.12 15.43
C PHE A 139 10.29 -6.83 14.70
N MET A 140 10.90 -6.96 13.52
CA MET A 140 11.35 -5.81 12.71
C MET A 140 10.26 -5.25 11.81
N ASP A 141 9.40 -6.11 11.26
CA ASP A 141 8.23 -5.72 10.49
C ASP A 141 7.07 -6.70 10.70
N ILE A 142 5.84 -6.18 10.73
CA ILE A 142 4.62 -6.96 10.94
C ILE A 142 3.62 -6.65 9.84
N ILE A 143 3.26 -7.68 9.08
CA ILE A 143 2.20 -7.63 8.08
C ILE A 143 1.01 -8.44 8.60
N GLU A 144 -0.12 -7.78 8.83
CA GLU A 144 -1.36 -8.43 9.23
C GLU A 144 -2.01 -9.11 8.01
N LEU A 145 -2.13 -10.44 8.05
CA LEU A 145 -2.81 -11.22 7.01
C LEU A 145 -4.30 -11.37 7.31
N SER A 146 -4.65 -11.41 8.61
CA SER A 146 -6.03 -11.41 9.13
C SER A 146 -6.04 -10.87 10.56
N GLN A 147 -7.23 -10.84 11.20
CA GLN A 147 -7.36 -10.43 12.61
C GLN A 147 -6.44 -11.24 13.55
N ASP A 148 -6.23 -12.51 13.25
CA ASP A 148 -5.51 -13.44 14.14
C ASP A 148 -4.14 -13.87 13.60
N VAL A 149 -3.86 -13.69 12.32
CA VAL A 149 -2.65 -14.20 11.65
C VAL A 149 -1.81 -13.05 11.14
N SER A 150 -0.52 -13.09 11.47
CA SER A 150 0.46 -12.11 10.98
C SER A 150 1.66 -12.82 10.36
N MET A 151 2.24 -12.18 9.35
CA MET A 151 3.58 -12.44 8.87
C MET A 151 4.51 -11.45 9.57
N VAL A 152 5.60 -11.95 10.14
CA VAL A 152 6.57 -11.11 10.87
C VAL A 152 7.99 -11.43 10.46
N GLU A 153 8.82 -10.40 10.39
CA GLU A 153 10.26 -10.51 10.31
C GLU A 153 10.85 -10.47 11.72
N MET A 154 11.66 -11.46 12.08
CA MET A 154 12.27 -11.56 13.40
C MET A 154 13.72 -12.02 13.34
N GLU A 155 14.53 -11.59 14.29
CA GLU A 155 15.88 -12.08 14.48
C GLU A 155 15.88 -13.55 14.96
N VAL A 156 16.93 -14.27 14.61
CA VAL A 156 17.18 -15.61 15.16
C VAL A 156 17.44 -15.47 16.66
N LYS A 157 16.66 -16.18 17.47
CA LYS A 157 16.85 -16.16 18.92
C LYS A 157 18.15 -16.81 19.31
N GLN A 158 18.81 -16.28 20.34
CA GLN A 158 20.08 -16.80 20.87
C GLN A 158 20.08 -18.32 21.06
N GLN A 159 18.99 -18.88 21.58
CA GLN A 159 18.84 -20.30 21.83
C GLN A 159 18.63 -21.16 20.56
N TRP A 160 18.43 -20.52 19.40
CA TRP A 160 18.25 -21.18 18.11
C TRP A 160 19.53 -21.17 17.26
N ILE A 161 20.51 -20.35 17.64
CA ILE A 161 21.79 -20.26 16.91
C ILE A 161 22.51 -21.62 16.96
N GLY A 162 23.02 -22.05 15.80
CA GLY A 162 23.69 -23.33 15.62
C GLY A 162 22.76 -24.55 15.47
N LYS A 163 21.44 -24.37 15.63
CA LYS A 163 20.43 -25.42 15.40
C LYS A 163 19.75 -25.21 14.06
N ASN A 164 19.33 -26.29 13.44
CA ASN A 164 18.57 -26.26 12.20
C ASN A 164 17.04 -26.29 12.45
N LEU A 165 16.23 -26.04 11.41
CA LEU A 165 14.76 -25.96 11.53
C LEU A 165 14.12 -27.28 11.93
N ILE A 166 14.76 -28.43 11.56
CA ILE A 166 14.28 -29.78 11.93
C ILE A 166 14.40 -29.97 13.43
N GLU A 167 15.59 -29.70 13.99
CA GLU A 167 15.87 -29.82 15.42
C GLU A 167 14.99 -28.88 16.25
N LEU A 168 14.82 -27.65 15.78
CA LEU A 168 14.01 -26.63 16.44
C LEU A 168 12.52 -26.98 16.47
N ASN A 169 12.03 -27.66 15.42
CA ASN A 169 10.64 -28.07 15.27
C ASN A 169 9.64 -26.95 15.59
N LEU A 170 9.89 -25.75 15.04
CA LEU A 170 9.18 -24.52 15.36
C LEU A 170 7.67 -24.63 15.10
N ARG A 171 7.30 -25.37 14.08
CA ARG A 171 5.91 -25.60 13.72
C ARG A 171 5.12 -26.33 14.82
N LYS A 172 5.69 -27.39 15.40
CA LYS A 172 5.04 -28.15 16.48
C LYS A 172 5.12 -27.44 17.82
N LYS A 173 6.30 -26.90 18.17
CA LYS A 173 6.53 -26.30 19.48
C LYS A 173 5.86 -24.94 19.65
N TYR A 174 5.85 -24.12 18.59
CA TYR A 174 5.40 -22.73 18.69
C TYR A 174 4.26 -22.37 17.73
N SER A 175 3.84 -23.31 16.87
CA SER A 175 2.85 -23.07 15.79
C SER A 175 3.28 -21.97 14.83
N ILE A 176 4.57 -21.94 14.47
CA ILE A 176 5.20 -20.95 13.59
C ILE A 176 5.62 -21.65 12.30
N ASN A 177 5.26 -21.07 11.19
CA ASN A 177 5.76 -21.50 9.89
C ASN A 177 6.82 -20.51 9.43
N VAL A 178 8.05 -20.97 9.23
CA VAL A 178 9.11 -20.20 8.59
C VAL A 178 8.88 -20.25 7.09
N VAL A 179 8.77 -19.09 6.43
CA VAL A 179 8.49 -18.97 5.00
C VAL A 179 9.65 -18.41 4.21
N ALA A 180 10.58 -17.72 4.87
CA ALA A 180 11.84 -17.30 4.27
C ALA A 180 12.92 -17.08 5.33
N ILE A 181 14.18 -17.15 4.90
CA ILE A 181 15.36 -16.75 5.67
C ILE A 181 16.02 -15.58 4.95
N ILE A 182 16.36 -14.52 5.69
CA ILE A 182 17.03 -13.34 5.18
C ILE A 182 18.47 -13.36 5.66
N GLU A 183 19.42 -13.25 4.71
CA GLU A 183 20.86 -13.07 4.97
C GLU A 183 21.33 -11.78 4.31
N GLY A 184 21.61 -10.77 5.10
CA GLY A 184 21.95 -9.45 4.59
C GLY A 184 20.81 -8.85 3.76
N LYS A 185 20.98 -8.79 2.42
CA LYS A 185 19.95 -8.33 1.46
C LYS A 185 19.25 -9.48 0.71
N ASN A 186 19.73 -10.71 0.87
CA ASN A 186 19.16 -11.85 0.16
C ASN A 186 17.99 -12.46 0.94
N VAL A 187 16.89 -12.70 0.24
CA VAL A 187 15.72 -13.39 0.78
C VAL A 187 15.64 -14.78 0.14
N ASN A 188 15.86 -15.82 0.93
CA ASN A 188 15.76 -17.21 0.49
C ASN A 188 14.41 -17.80 0.90
N THR A 189 13.55 -18.10 -0.07
CA THR A 189 12.24 -18.75 0.11
C THR A 189 12.30 -20.28 -0.09
N ASN A 190 13.39 -20.79 -0.72
CA ASN A 190 13.65 -22.21 -0.87
C ASN A 190 14.56 -22.68 0.27
N ILE A 191 13.96 -22.79 1.46
CA ILE A 191 14.69 -23.04 2.69
C ILE A 191 15.14 -24.50 2.75
N ASP A 192 16.45 -24.73 2.93
CA ASP A 192 16.97 -26.01 3.35
C ASP A 192 16.82 -26.13 4.88
N PRO A 193 15.98 -27.07 5.39
CA PRO A 193 15.72 -27.17 6.82
C PRO A 193 16.88 -27.76 7.64
N GLU A 194 17.92 -28.28 6.99
CA GLU A 194 19.10 -28.87 7.63
C GLU A 194 20.21 -27.83 7.92
N VAL A 195 20.12 -26.66 7.27
CA VAL A 195 21.11 -25.59 7.47
C VAL A 195 20.97 -24.98 8.86
N PRO A 196 22.05 -24.91 9.67
CA PRO A 196 22.04 -24.27 10.99
C PRO A 196 21.77 -22.78 10.90
N LEU A 197 20.92 -22.27 11.78
CA LEU A 197 20.64 -20.84 11.89
C LEU A 197 21.84 -20.10 12.51
N THR A 198 22.17 -18.94 11.96
CA THR A 198 23.23 -18.07 12.45
C THR A 198 22.65 -16.76 13.04
N GLN A 199 23.49 -16.01 13.75
CA GLN A 199 23.08 -14.76 14.39
C GLN A 199 22.70 -13.67 13.36
N ASP A 200 23.31 -13.71 12.17
CA ASP A 200 23.09 -12.70 11.12
C ASP A 200 21.85 -12.99 10.27
N MET A 201 21.23 -14.14 10.46
CA MET A 201 20.01 -14.53 9.78
C MET A 201 18.79 -13.89 10.45
N ARG A 202 17.80 -13.55 9.63
CA ARG A 202 16.46 -13.16 10.07
C ARG A 202 15.44 -14.12 9.45
N LEU A 203 14.37 -14.37 10.19
CA LEU A 203 13.32 -15.29 9.75
C LEU A 203 12.07 -14.49 9.38
N ILE A 204 11.48 -14.78 8.23
CA ILE A 204 10.10 -14.39 7.93
C ILE A 204 9.22 -15.56 8.34
N VAL A 205 8.30 -15.31 9.26
CA VAL A 205 7.44 -16.35 9.81
C VAL A 205 5.97 -15.96 9.74
N ILE A 206 5.11 -16.96 9.53
CA ILE A 206 3.66 -16.78 9.64
C ILE A 206 3.19 -17.53 10.88
N ALA A 207 2.46 -16.82 11.74
CA ALA A 207 1.89 -17.42 12.94
C ALA A 207 0.66 -16.65 13.44
N ASN A 208 -0.11 -17.31 14.31
CA ASN A 208 -1.18 -16.65 15.06
C ASN A 208 -0.57 -15.63 16.04
N ARG A 209 -1.16 -14.43 16.12
CA ARG A 209 -0.68 -13.32 16.97
C ARG A 209 -0.50 -13.71 18.44
N ALA A 210 -1.43 -14.51 18.99
CA ALA A 210 -1.31 -14.98 20.38
C ALA A 210 -0.10 -15.89 20.59
N LYS A 211 0.38 -16.59 19.55
CA LYS A 211 1.58 -17.43 19.62
C LYS A 211 2.85 -16.62 19.45
N LEU A 212 2.85 -15.60 18.61
CA LEU A 212 3.97 -14.66 18.44
C LEU A 212 4.28 -13.94 19.76
N ASN A 213 3.27 -13.55 20.52
CA ASN A 213 3.45 -12.93 21.83
C ASN A 213 4.13 -13.85 22.87
N LYS A 214 4.05 -15.15 22.72
CA LYS A 214 4.74 -16.14 23.59
C LYS A 214 6.21 -16.35 23.20
N LEU A 215 6.61 -15.78 22.06
CA LEU A 215 8.00 -15.81 21.59
C LEU A 215 8.83 -14.61 22.09
N LYS A 216 8.20 -13.68 22.79
CA LYS A 216 8.91 -12.53 23.38
C LYS A 216 9.84 -12.94 24.51
#